data_90c3d8a85ade62865f245b2a53d775c4
#
_entry.id   90c3d8a85ade62865f245b2a53d775c4
#
_cell.length_a   1.000
_cell.length_b   1.000
_cell.length_c   1.000
_cell.angle_alpha   90.00
_cell.angle_beta   90.00
_cell.angle_gamma   90.00
#
_symmetry.space_group_name_H-M   'P 1'
#
loop_
_entity.id
_entity.type
_entity.pdbx_description
1 polymer ?
#
loop_
_entity_poly.entity_id
_entity_poly.type
_entity_poly.pdbx_seq_one_letter_code
_entity_poly.pdbx_strand_id
1 'polypeptide(L)'
;MIQINDVVVSLDVLQEKFLCNLDACKGECCIEGDAGAPVELDEVMKLEEVLPVIWDELAPEARAVIEKQGVVYTDQEGDLVTSIVNNKDCVFTCYDEKGSCYCAIEKAFREGKTDFYKPISCHLYPIRIGDYGPYKAVNYHRWDVCKAAVLLGKKENVPVYKFLKEPLIRKFGEEWYKELVTVAEELKIMFFTP
;
A
#
# COMPACT_ATOMS: atom_id res chain seq x y z
N MET A 1 4.76 0.95 21.47
CA MET A 1 4.61 2.03 20.48
C MET A 1 5.76 2.99 20.67
N ILE A 2 6.24 3.58 19.61
CA ILE A 2 7.23 4.67 19.62
C ILE A 2 6.60 5.90 18.97
N GLN A 3 7.09 7.08 19.32
CA GLN A 3 6.63 8.34 18.74
C GLN A 3 7.82 9.04 18.08
N ILE A 4 7.63 9.47 16.85
CA ILE A 4 8.57 10.30 16.08
C ILE A 4 7.77 11.51 15.58
N ASN A 5 8.03 12.68 16.13
CA ASN A 5 7.25 13.91 15.93
C ASN A 5 5.75 13.67 16.26
N ASP A 6 4.86 13.89 15.30
CA ASP A 6 3.41 13.67 15.37
C ASP A 6 2.98 12.25 14.93
N VAL A 7 3.93 11.36 14.69
CA VAL A 7 3.67 10.00 14.20
C VAL A 7 3.93 8.97 15.29
N VAL A 8 2.90 8.20 15.64
CA VAL A 8 2.97 7.08 16.59
C VAL A 8 3.05 5.77 15.80
N VAL A 9 4.14 5.02 16.01
CA VAL A 9 4.44 3.79 15.28
C VAL A 9 4.27 2.58 16.18
N SER A 10 3.50 1.60 15.71
CA SER A 10 3.38 0.29 16.37
C SER A 10 4.72 -0.45 16.36
N LEU A 11 5.05 -1.17 17.44
CA LEU A 11 6.24 -2.03 17.48
C LEU A 11 6.22 -3.13 16.43
N ASP A 12 5.05 -3.58 16.00
CA ASP A 12 4.90 -4.56 14.92
C ASP A 12 5.58 -4.11 13.61
N VAL A 13 5.54 -2.81 13.31
CA VAL A 13 6.21 -2.24 12.12
C VAL A 13 7.73 -2.45 12.17
N LEU A 14 8.31 -2.49 13.37
CA LEU A 14 9.74 -2.69 13.59
C LEU A 14 10.12 -4.18 13.69
N GLN A 15 9.26 -5.00 14.28
CA GLN A 15 9.55 -6.37 14.70
C GLN A 15 9.11 -7.40 13.68
N GLU A 16 7.91 -7.20 13.08
CA GLU A 16 7.36 -8.15 12.10
C GLU A 16 8.20 -8.18 10.81
N LYS A 17 8.20 -9.35 10.18
CA LYS A 17 8.95 -9.62 8.95
C LYS A 17 8.00 -9.73 7.78
N PHE A 18 8.35 -9.07 6.70
CA PHE A 18 7.54 -9.05 5.48
C PHE A 18 8.41 -8.81 4.25
N LEU A 19 8.18 -9.59 3.22
CA LEU A 19 8.73 -9.38 1.88
C LEU A 19 7.68 -9.86 0.88
N CYS A 20 7.14 -8.95 0.07
CA CYS A 20 6.09 -9.28 -0.88
C CYS A 20 6.50 -10.43 -1.80
N ASN A 21 5.61 -11.42 -1.97
CA ASN A 21 5.83 -12.60 -2.79
C ASN A 21 4.69 -12.70 -3.82
N LEU A 22 4.78 -11.88 -4.87
CA LEU A 22 3.76 -11.78 -5.90
C LEU A 22 3.58 -13.10 -6.67
N ASP A 23 4.65 -13.87 -6.86
CA ASP A 23 4.58 -15.17 -7.53
C ASP A 23 3.69 -16.18 -6.77
N ALA A 24 3.63 -16.06 -5.44
CA ALA A 24 2.80 -16.92 -4.61
C ALA A 24 1.38 -16.37 -4.40
N CYS A 25 1.22 -15.05 -4.11
CA CYS A 25 -0.09 -14.47 -3.80
C CYS A 25 -0.86 -13.96 -5.02
N LYS A 26 -0.21 -13.87 -6.20
CA LYS A 26 -0.85 -13.45 -7.44
C LYS A 26 -1.55 -12.08 -7.40
N GLY A 27 -1.19 -11.22 -6.44
CA GLY A 27 -1.78 -9.88 -6.31
C GLY A 27 -3.12 -9.84 -5.59
N GLU A 28 -3.43 -10.82 -4.74
CA GLU A 28 -4.72 -10.93 -4.01
C GLU A 28 -5.12 -9.65 -3.26
N CYS A 29 -4.18 -8.84 -2.79
CA CYS A 29 -4.50 -7.58 -2.10
C CYS A 29 -5.24 -6.54 -2.98
N CYS A 30 -5.26 -6.72 -4.31
CA CYS A 30 -6.00 -5.87 -5.24
C CYS A 30 -7.35 -6.46 -5.66
N ILE A 31 -7.64 -7.72 -5.30
CA ILE A 31 -8.83 -8.46 -5.74
C ILE A 31 -9.66 -9.07 -4.60
N GLU A 32 -9.21 -8.97 -3.36
CA GLU A 32 -9.91 -9.53 -2.19
C GLU A 32 -10.39 -8.43 -1.22
N GLY A 33 -10.49 -7.18 -1.66
CA GLY A 33 -10.99 -6.08 -0.84
C GLY A 33 -12.53 -6.05 -0.78
N ASP A 34 -13.09 -5.71 0.38
CA ASP A 34 -14.51 -5.38 0.59
C ASP A 34 -14.79 -3.89 0.36
N ALA A 35 -13.73 -3.08 0.33
CA ALA A 35 -13.73 -1.67 -0.05
C ALA A 35 -12.49 -1.35 -0.90
N GLY A 36 -12.48 -0.20 -1.58
CA GLY A 36 -11.31 0.30 -2.30
C GLY A 36 -10.15 0.65 -1.37
N ALA A 37 -8.97 0.86 -1.94
CA ALA A 37 -7.84 1.37 -1.18
C ALA A 37 -8.06 2.85 -0.82
N PRO A 38 -7.75 3.30 0.42
CA PRO A 38 -7.83 4.70 0.79
C PRO A 38 -7.00 5.60 -0.15
N VAL A 39 -7.55 6.75 -0.52
CA VAL A 39 -6.95 7.72 -1.43
C VAL A 39 -6.87 9.07 -0.74
N GLU A 40 -5.71 9.72 -0.79
CA GLU A 40 -5.59 11.10 -0.33
C GLU A 40 -6.20 12.05 -1.35
N LEU A 41 -6.75 13.17 -0.89
CA LEU A 41 -7.50 14.09 -1.76
C LEU A 41 -6.66 14.62 -2.94
N ASP A 42 -5.37 14.86 -2.71
CA ASP A 42 -4.43 15.29 -3.73
C ASP A 42 -4.05 14.18 -4.74
N GLU A 43 -4.31 12.92 -4.41
CA GLU A 43 -4.08 11.79 -5.30
C GLU A 43 -5.22 11.58 -6.31
N VAL A 44 -6.42 12.12 -6.05
CA VAL A 44 -7.58 11.97 -6.97
C VAL A 44 -7.26 12.53 -8.34
N MET A 45 -6.71 13.75 -8.40
CA MET A 45 -6.32 14.37 -9.67
C MET A 45 -5.28 13.53 -10.42
N LYS A 46 -4.32 12.95 -9.70
CA LYS A 46 -3.28 12.07 -10.30
C LYS A 46 -3.87 10.79 -10.85
N LEU A 47 -4.90 10.24 -10.17
CA LEU A 47 -5.64 9.07 -10.65
C LEU A 47 -6.41 9.38 -11.93
N GLU A 48 -7.02 10.57 -12.03
CA GLU A 48 -7.70 11.02 -13.25
C GLU A 48 -6.72 11.32 -14.39
N GLU A 49 -5.57 11.93 -14.10
CA GLU A 49 -4.52 12.22 -15.08
C GLU A 49 -3.88 10.97 -15.68
N VAL A 50 -3.72 9.91 -14.90
CA VAL A 50 -3.13 8.66 -15.38
C VAL A 50 -4.14 7.79 -16.15
N LEU A 51 -5.44 8.01 -15.95
CA LEU A 51 -6.50 7.19 -16.52
C LEU A 51 -6.41 7.00 -18.04
N PRO A 52 -6.21 8.05 -18.88
CA PRO A 52 -6.05 7.88 -20.32
C PRO A 52 -4.85 7.00 -20.70
N VAL A 53 -3.79 7.02 -19.89
CA VAL A 53 -2.56 6.24 -20.14
C VAL A 53 -2.77 4.75 -19.94
N ILE A 54 -3.63 4.38 -18.98
CA ILE A 54 -3.86 2.98 -18.59
C ILE A 54 -5.20 2.41 -19.11
N TRP A 55 -6.00 3.23 -19.79
CA TRP A 55 -7.39 2.86 -20.17
C TRP A 55 -7.50 1.52 -20.86
N ASP A 56 -6.62 1.25 -21.81
CA ASP A 56 -6.63 0.01 -22.60
C ASP A 56 -6.18 -1.23 -21.83
N GLU A 57 -5.51 -1.05 -20.69
CA GLU A 57 -5.10 -2.12 -19.79
C GLU A 57 -6.22 -2.54 -18.83
N LEU A 58 -7.26 -1.70 -18.65
CA LEU A 58 -8.34 -1.96 -17.71
C LEU A 58 -9.39 -2.90 -18.32
N ALA A 59 -9.94 -3.78 -17.47
CA ALA A 59 -11.06 -4.64 -17.85
C ALA A 59 -12.30 -3.80 -18.23
N PRO A 60 -13.16 -4.30 -19.16
CA PRO A 60 -14.39 -3.60 -19.57
C PRO A 60 -15.30 -3.25 -18.40
N GLU A 61 -15.40 -4.14 -17.42
CA GLU A 61 -16.20 -3.94 -16.20
C GLU A 61 -15.64 -2.79 -15.35
N ALA A 62 -14.32 -2.67 -15.25
CA ALA A 62 -13.66 -1.58 -14.54
C ALA A 62 -13.91 -0.24 -15.23
N ARG A 63 -13.80 -0.18 -16.55
CA ARG A 63 -14.11 1.01 -17.36
C ARG A 63 -15.56 1.46 -17.13
N ALA A 64 -16.52 0.52 -17.18
CA ALA A 64 -17.93 0.82 -16.93
C ALA A 64 -18.19 1.38 -15.53
N VAL A 65 -17.47 0.89 -14.51
CA VAL A 65 -17.55 1.44 -13.15
C VAL A 65 -16.98 2.85 -13.13
N ILE A 66 -15.81 3.08 -13.72
CA ILE A 66 -15.18 4.41 -13.77
C ILE A 66 -16.05 5.43 -14.50
N GLU A 67 -16.64 5.06 -15.65
CA GLU A 67 -17.55 5.92 -16.40
C GLU A 67 -18.81 6.30 -15.60
N LYS A 68 -19.29 5.42 -14.73
CA LYS A 68 -20.50 5.62 -13.94
C LYS A 68 -20.28 6.43 -12.67
N GLN A 69 -19.20 6.17 -11.92
CA GLN A 69 -19.00 6.73 -10.57
C GLN A 69 -17.64 7.40 -10.37
N GLY A 70 -16.74 7.34 -11.35
CA GLY A 70 -15.39 7.89 -11.25
C GLY A 70 -14.37 6.90 -10.72
N VAL A 71 -13.14 7.38 -10.54
CA VAL A 71 -11.97 6.59 -10.09
C VAL A 71 -11.97 6.32 -8.60
N VAL A 72 -12.74 7.10 -7.83
CA VAL A 72 -12.88 7.02 -6.36
C VAL A 72 -14.34 7.13 -5.96
N TYR A 73 -14.67 6.66 -4.76
CA TYR A 73 -15.97 6.87 -4.12
C TYR A 73 -15.78 7.00 -2.60
N THR A 74 -16.80 7.49 -1.91
CA THR A 74 -16.84 7.52 -0.44
C THR A 74 -17.46 6.22 0.06
N ASP A 75 -16.73 5.48 0.90
CA ASP A 75 -17.21 4.22 1.47
C ASP A 75 -18.21 4.43 2.63
N GLN A 76 -18.59 3.34 3.30
CA GLN A 76 -19.56 3.39 4.40
C GLN A 76 -19.00 4.06 5.68
N GLU A 77 -17.68 4.10 5.82
CA GLU A 77 -17.01 4.74 6.96
C GLU A 77 -16.76 6.23 6.70
N GLY A 78 -17.03 6.69 5.48
CA GLY A 78 -16.84 8.08 5.06
C GLY A 78 -15.46 8.34 4.45
N ASP A 79 -14.68 7.31 4.24
CA ASP A 79 -13.34 7.42 3.64
C ASP A 79 -13.40 7.47 2.12
N LEU A 80 -12.51 8.27 1.52
CA LEU A 80 -12.33 8.30 0.09
C LEU A 80 -11.46 7.12 -0.34
N VAL A 81 -12.01 6.25 -1.19
CA VAL A 81 -11.35 5.00 -1.61
C VAL A 81 -11.40 4.82 -3.12
N THR A 82 -10.50 4.01 -3.68
CA THR A 82 -10.54 3.66 -5.11
C THR A 82 -11.84 2.93 -5.45
N SER A 83 -12.41 3.19 -6.62
CA SER A 83 -13.57 2.43 -7.11
C SER A 83 -13.25 0.95 -7.26
N ILE A 84 -14.26 0.09 -7.04
CA ILE A 84 -14.15 -1.37 -7.11
C ILE A 84 -15.22 -1.97 -8.01
N VAL A 85 -14.88 -3.09 -8.63
CA VAL A 85 -15.77 -3.89 -9.48
C VAL A 85 -16.39 -4.99 -8.61
N ASN A 86 -17.72 -5.14 -8.68
CA ASN A 86 -18.47 -6.19 -8.00
C ASN A 86 -18.20 -6.28 -6.48
N ASN A 87 -17.97 -5.15 -5.82
CA ASN A 87 -17.60 -5.04 -4.41
C ASN A 87 -16.35 -5.86 -4.03
N LYS A 88 -15.38 -5.98 -4.93
CA LYS A 88 -14.20 -6.83 -4.75
C LYS A 88 -12.95 -6.25 -5.40
N ASP A 89 -12.87 -6.25 -6.72
CA ASP A 89 -11.66 -5.94 -7.44
C ASP A 89 -11.45 -4.44 -7.59
N CYS A 90 -10.25 -3.94 -7.32
CA CYS A 90 -9.90 -2.54 -7.61
C CYS A 90 -10.03 -2.27 -9.13
N VAL A 91 -10.61 -1.11 -9.53
CA VAL A 91 -10.77 -0.75 -10.94
C VAL A 91 -9.43 -0.61 -11.70
N PHE A 92 -8.31 -0.44 -11.00
CA PHE A 92 -6.99 -0.33 -11.58
C PHE A 92 -6.25 -1.67 -11.73
N THR A 93 -6.95 -2.81 -11.59
CA THR A 93 -6.34 -4.13 -11.79
C THR A 93 -6.13 -4.44 -13.28
N CYS A 94 -5.00 -5.06 -13.57
CA CYS A 94 -4.72 -5.72 -14.83
C CYS A 94 -4.04 -7.07 -14.55
N TYR A 95 -3.97 -7.96 -15.54
CA TYR A 95 -3.46 -9.31 -15.38
C TYR A 95 -2.38 -9.63 -16.41
N ASP A 96 -1.39 -10.42 -16.02
CA ASP A 96 -0.44 -11.00 -16.97
C ASP A 96 -0.98 -12.32 -17.58
N GLU A 97 -0.21 -12.88 -18.51
CA GLU A 97 -0.54 -14.16 -19.17
C GLU A 97 -0.63 -15.34 -18.20
N LYS A 98 -0.05 -15.22 -16.99
CA LYS A 98 -0.06 -16.25 -15.94
C LYS A 98 -1.20 -16.05 -14.94
N GLY A 99 -2.05 -15.03 -15.14
CA GLY A 99 -3.16 -14.70 -14.26
C GLY A 99 -2.74 -14.02 -12.95
N SER A 100 -1.53 -13.45 -12.87
CA SER A 100 -1.14 -12.62 -11.74
C SER A 100 -1.73 -11.23 -11.90
N CYS A 101 -2.34 -10.72 -10.82
CA CYS A 101 -2.92 -9.38 -10.78
C CYS A 101 -1.84 -8.34 -10.50
N TYR A 102 -1.89 -7.24 -11.23
CA TYR A 102 -1.04 -6.06 -11.07
C TYR A 102 -1.88 -4.80 -11.03
N CYS A 103 -1.29 -3.74 -10.50
CA CYS A 103 -1.84 -2.40 -10.63
C CYS A 103 -1.43 -1.81 -11.98
N ALA A 104 -2.39 -1.43 -12.82
CA ALA A 104 -2.13 -0.83 -14.13
C ALA A 104 -1.37 0.51 -14.00
N ILE A 105 -1.61 1.26 -12.92
CA ILE A 105 -0.88 2.51 -12.63
C ILE A 105 0.60 2.20 -12.35
N GLU A 106 0.87 1.21 -11.47
CA GLU A 106 2.26 0.81 -11.19
C GLU A 106 2.97 0.28 -12.44
N LYS A 107 2.26 -0.48 -13.28
CA LYS A 107 2.78 -0.96 -14.57
C LYS A 107 3.18 0.24 -15.46
N ALA A 108 2.28 1.21 -15.64
CA ALA A 108 2.55 2.39 -16.44
C ALA A 108 3.72 3.22 -15.90
N PHE A 109 3.84 3.35 -14.57
CA PHE A 109 4.98 4.00 -13.94
C PHE A 109 6.30 3.27 -14.25
N ARG A 110 6.35 1.96 -14.10
CA ARG A 110 7.54 1.16 -14.39
C ARG A 110 7.95 1.20 -15.86
N GLU A 111 6.99 1.42 -16.76
CA GLU A 111 7.20 1.63 -18.19
C GLU A 111 7.56 3.08 -18.54
N GLY A 112 7.65 3.99 -17.56
CA GLY A 112 7.97 5.41 -17.76
C GLY A 112 6.86 6.23 -18.45
N LYS A 113 5.62 5.74 -18.40
CA LYS A 113 4.45 6.39 -19.03
C LYS A 113 3.78 7.43 -18.11
N THR A 114 4.07 7.41 -16.82
CA THR A 114 3.55 8.32 -15.80
C THR A 114 4.55 8.50 -14.67
N ASP A 115 4.48 9.64 -13.98
CA ASP A 115 5.26 9.92 -12.77
C ASP A 115 4.53 9.49 -11.49
N PHE A 116 3.26 9.11 -11.60
CA PHE A 116 2.47 8.65 -10.46
C PHE A 116 2.60 7.14 -10.28
N TYR A 117 3.24 6.71 -9.17
CA TYR A 117 3.50 5.29 -8.93
C TYR A 117 2.23 4.51 -8.62
N LYS A 118 1.46 4.91 -7.61
CA LYS A 118 0.15 4.43 -7.15
C LYS A 118 -0.27 5.17 -5.88
N PRO A 119 -1.51 5.05 -5.40
CA PRO A 119 -1.92 5.62 -4.12
C PRO A 119 -0.98 5.23 -2.99
N ILE A 120 -0.70 6.19 -2.10
CA ILE A 120 0.26 5.98 -1.00
C ILE A 120 -0.17 4.85 -0.07
N SER A 121 -1.47 4.67 0.15
CA SER A 121 -2.02 3.58 0.94
C SER A 121 -1.67 2.21 0.37
N CYS A 122 -1.73 2.04 -0.97
CA CYS A 122 -1.32 0.83 -1.68
C CYS A 122 0.21 0.63 -1.62
N HIS A 123 0.99 1.73 -1.70
CA HIS A 123 2.45 1.66 -1.66
C HIS A 123 2.96 1.29 -0.27
N LEU A 124 2.29 1.76 0.79
CA LEU A 124 2.60 1.47 2.18
C LEU A 124 2.13 0.09 2.66
N TYR A 125 1.25 -0.59 1.91
CA TYR A 125 0.72 -1.86 2.39
C TYR A 125 1.85 -2.90 2.63
N PRO A 126 1.89 -3.59 3.78
CA PRO A 126 0.85 -3.82 4.78
C PRO A 126 0.78 -2.80 5.94
N ILE A 127 1.33 -1.63 5.81
CA ILE A 127 1.10 -0.56 6.79
C ILE A 127 -0.22 0.14 6.49
N ARG A 128 -1.00 0.42 7.54
CA ARG A 128 -2.16 1.30 7.55
C ARG A 128 -1.88 2.51 8.42
N ILE A 129 -2.29 3.68 7.93
CA ILE A 129 -2.18 4.94 8.66
C ILE A 129 -3.58 5.35 9.09
N GLY A 130 -3.77 5.54 10.40
CA GLY A 130 -4.96 6.17 10.97
C GLY A 130 -4.68 7.62 11.32
N ASP A 131 -5.63 8.51 11.07
CA ASP A 131 -5.55 9.91 11.45
C ASP A 131 -6.34 10.14 12.75
N TYR A 132 -5.67 10.70 13.76
CA TYR A 132 -6.25 10.96 15.08
C TYR A 132 -6.03 12.44 15.47
N GLY A 133 -6.35 13.33 14.56
CA GLY A 133 -6.20 14.76 14.71
C GLY A 133 -4.73 15.19 14.71
N PRO A 134 -4.15 15.55 15.89
CA PRO A 134 -2.75 15.98 15.94
C PRO A 134 -1.74 14.84 15.71
N TYR A 135 -2.18 13.57 15.71
CA TYR A 135 -1.31 12.41 15.59
C TYR A 135 -1.72 11.50 14.44
N LYS A 136 -0.73 10.92 13.78
CA LYS A 136 -0.90 9.81 12.82
C LYS A 136 -0.44 8.51 13.47
N ALA A 137 -1.28 7.47 13.39
CA ALA A 137 -0.92 6.14 13.88
C ALA A 137 -0.52 5.24 12.73
N VAL A 138 0.69 4.69 12.79
CA VAL A 138 1.27 3.78 11.79
C VAL A 138 1.23 2.36 12.33
N ASN A 139 0.38 1.52 11.74
CA ASN A 139 0.11 0.16 12.21
C ASN A 139 0.40 -0.88 11.14
N TYR A 140 0.86 -2.06 11.56
CA TYR A 140 0.99 -3.23 10.71
C TYR A 140 -0.35 -3.95 10.60
N HIS A 141 -0.86 -4.10 9.39
CA HIS A 141 -2.10 -4.83 9.12
C HIS A 141 -1.80 -6.29 8.81
N ARG A 142 -2.49 -7.20 9.53
CA ARG A 142 -2.39 -8.64 9.32
C ARG A 142 -3.55 -9.11 8.46
N TRP A 143 -3.24 -9.59 7.27
CA TRP A 143 -4.23 -10.11 6.34
C TRP A 143 -3.76 -11.46 5.78
N ASP A 144 -4.67 -12.43 5.75
CA ASP A 144 -4.36 -13.81 5.38
C ASP A 144 -3.83 -13.96 3.96
N VAL A 145 -4.23 -13.10 3.04
CA VAL A 145 -3.72 -13.07 1.66
C VAL A 145 -2.21 -12.82 1.58
N CYS A 146 -1.62 -12.24 2.64
CA CYS A 146 -0.18 -11.95 2.73
C CYS A 146 0.64 -13.05 3.41
N LYS A 147 0.09 -14.21 3.69
CA LYS A 147 0.79 -15.33 4.35
C LYS A 147 2.13 -15.67 3.70
N ALA A 148 2.16 -15.74 2.37
CA ALA A 148 3.38 -16.02 1.61
C ALA A 148 4.45 -14.94 1.79
N ALA A 149 4.04 -13.67 1.86
CA ALA A 149 4.94 -12.55 2.10
C ALA A 149 5.53 -12.56 3.51
N VAL A 150 4.75 -12.93 4.53
CA VAL A 150 5.21 -13.09 5.92
C VAL A 150 6.22 -14.23 6.02
N LEU A 151 5.97 -15.37 5.39
CA LEU A 151 6.88 -16.51 5.37
C LEU A 151 8.21 -16.15 4.69
N LEU A 152 8.15 -15.48 3.53
CA LEU A 152 9.34 -15.04 2.83
C LEU A 152 10.11 -13.99 3.64
N GLY A 153 9.43 -13.00 4.22
CA GLY A 153 10.03 -11.99 5.08
C GLY A 153 10.74 -12.58 6.30
N LYS A 154 10.18 -13.62 6.91
CA LYS A 154 10.83 -14.37 8.01
C LYS A 154 12.07 -15.11 7.53
N LYS A 155 11.99 -15.80 6.39
CA LYS A 155 13.11 -16.53 5.79
C LYS A 155 14.27 -15.60 5.47
N GLU A 156 14.00 -14.48 4.84
CA GLU A 156 15.01 -13.49 4.42
C GLU A 156 15.34 -12.47 5.55
N ASN A 157 14.70 -12.60 6.72
CA ASN A 157 14.87 -11.73 7.90
C ASN A 157 14.69 -10.23 7.59
N VAL A 158 13.68 -9.87 6.78
CA VAL A 158 13.41 -8.50 6.36
C VAL A 158 12.29 -7.88 7.21
N PRO A 159 12.59 -6.91 8.10
CA PRO A 159 11.56 -6.19 8.85
C PRO A 159 10.67 -5.36 7.93
N VAL A 160 9.38 -5.19 8.32
CA VAL A 160 8.38 -4.40 7.56
C VAL A 160 8.92 -3.01 7.24
N TYR A 161 9.47 -2.28 8.19
CA TYR A 161 9.98 -0.92 7.95
C TYR A 161 11.14 -0.86 6.95
N LYS A 162 11.94 -1.93 6.83
CA LYS A 162 13.01 -2.02 5.82
C LYS A 162 12.47 -2.34 4.44
N PHE A 163 11.49 -3.24 4.36
CA PHE A 163 10.79 -3.55 3.12
C PHE A 163 10.09 -2.31 2.55
N LEU A 164 9.48 -1.51 3.42
CA LEU A 164 8.72 -0.32 3.05
C LEU A 164 9.53 0.98 3.15
N LYS A 165 10.85 0.93 3.00
CA LYS A 165 11.71 2.13 3.06
C LYS A 165 11.21 3.24 2.15
N GLU A 166 11.03 2.95 0.86
CA GLU A 166 10.66 3.95 -0.14
C GLU A 166 9.29 4.60 0.13
N PRO A 167 8.20 3.85 0.37
CA PRO A 167 6.92 4.46 0.68
C PRO A 167 6.89 5.20 2.01
N LEU A 168 7.65 4.78 3.01
CA LEU A 168 7.79 5.52 4.27
C LEU A 168 8.51 6.85 4.06
N ILE A 169 9.58 6.87 3.26
CA ILE A 169 10.25 8.12 2.86
C ILE A 169 9.31 9.01 2.06
N ARG A 170 8.57 8.45 1.09
CA ARG A 170 7.59 9.20 0.30
C ARG A 170 6.53 9.86 1.18
N LYS A 171 6.08 9.18 2.24
CA LYS A 171 5.00 9.68 3.12
C LYS A 171 5.47 10.64 4.19
N PHE A 172 6.60 10.34 4.85
CA PHE A 172 7.04 11.02 6.07
C PHE A 172 8.36 11.79 5.90
N GLY A 173 9.07 11.58 4.81
CA GLY A 173 10.37 12.20 4.54
C GLY A 173 11.56 11.35 4.99
N GLU A 174 12.71 11.69 4.45
CA GLU A 174 13.96 10.94 4.65
C GLU A 174 14.47 11.04 6.09
N GLU A 175 14.37 12.21 6.74
CA GLU A 175 14.83 12.42 8.10
C GLU A 175 13.98 11.62 9.10
N TRP A 176 12.67 11.60 8.92
CA TRP A 176 11.78 10.77 9.72
C TRP A 176 12.15 9.28 9.61
N TYR A 177 12.43 8.81 8.39
CA TYR A 177 12.82 7.41 8.19
C TYR A 177 14.16 7.08 8.83
N LYS A 178 15.15 7.99 8.80
CA LYS A 178 16.44 7.82 9.50
C LYS A 178 16.24 7.69 11.01
N GLU A 179 15.38 8.52 11.61
CA GLU A 179 15.04 8.44 13.02
C GLU A 179 14.35 7.10 13.35
N LEU A 180 13.40 6.64 12.53
CA LEU A 180 12.78 5.32 12.67
C LEU A 180 13.79 4.18 12.68
N VAL A 181 14.78 4.22 11.80
CA VAL A 181 15.86 3.22 11.74
C VAL A 181 16.71 3.25 12.99
N THR A 182 17.10 4.43 13.46
CA THR A 182 17.90 4.60 14.69
C THR A 182 17.19 4.00 15.90
N VAL A 183 15.93 4.37 16.10
CA VAL A 183 15.11 3.82 17.20
C VAL A 183 14.93 2.31 17.07
N ALA A 184 14.72 1.79 15.86
CA ALA A 184 14.58 0.35 15.63
C ALA A 184 15.87 -0.42 16.00
N GLU A 185 17.04 0.15 15.76
CA GLU A 185 18.34 -0.46 16.11
C GLU A 185 18.61 -0.40 17.61
N GLU A 186 18.32 0.71 18.26
CA GLU A 186 18.42 0.85 19.71
C GLU A 186 17.52 -0.15 20.45
N LEU A 187 16.27 -0.30 20.02
CA LEU A 187 15.35 -1.27 20.59
C LEU A 187 15.83 -2.73 20.43
N LYS A 188 16.49 -3.07 19.33
CA LYS A 188 17.09 -4.40 19.17
C LYS A 188 18.19 -4.65 20.21
N ILE A 189 19.05 -3.68 20.46
CA ILE A 189 20.11 -3.78 21.46
C ILE A 189 19.51 -3.96 22.85
N MET A 190 18.45 -3.21 23.18
CA MET A 190 17.83 -3.24 24.52
C MET A 190 17.09 -4.57 24.82
N PHE A 191 16.46 -5.19 23.80
CA PHE A 191 15.57 -6.33 24.03
C PHE A 191 16.13 -7.67 23.54
N PHE A 192 17.20 -7.70 22.75
CA PHE A 192 17.74 -8.90 22.11
C PHE A 192 19.25 -9.09 22.27
N THR A 193 19.90 -8.32 23.13
CA THR A 193 21.27 -8.62 23.56
C THR A 193 21.17 -9.64 24.71
N PRO A 194 21.79 -10.84 24.59
CA PRO A 194 21.74 -11.88 25.61
C PRO A 194 22.43 -11.48 26.90
#